data_87d352d1d642d48b4b9d3d47b2342475
#
_entry.id   87d352d1d642d48b4b9d3d47b2342475
#
_cell.length_a   1.000
_cell.length_b   1.000
_cell.length_c   1.000
_cell.angle_alpha   90.00
_cell.angle_beta   90.00
_cell.angle_gamma   90.00
#
_symmetry.space_group_name_H-M   'P 1'
#
loop_
_entity.id
_entity.type
_entity.pdbx_description
1 polymer ?
#
loop_
_entity_poly.entity_id
_entity_poly.type
_entity_poly.pdbx_seq_one_letter_code
_entity_poly.pdbx_strand_id
1 'polypeptide(L)'
;MTAIAYIVFNRPQHTEKTFKVLREQRPSQLFIIADGPRVGHPTDKDRCMAVREIVADVDWACDVHRKYAHSNLGLKKNVSDGLDWVFSQV
;
A
#
# COMPACT_ATOMS: atom_id res chain seq x y z
N MET A 1 -5.41 5.46 19.78
CA MET A 1 -4.43 5.15 18.71
C MET A 1 -5.17 4.61 17.49
N THR A 2 -4.85 5.12 16.32
CA THR A 2 -5.50 4.71 15.07
C THR A 2 -4.53 3.91 14.21
N ALA A 3 -4.90 2.68 13.88
CA ALA A 3 -4.16 1.82 12.97
C ALA A 3 -4.99 1.63 11.70
N ILE A 4 -4.36 1.82 10.54
CA ILE A 4 -5.00 1.69 9.23
C ILE A 4 -4.21 0.72 8.37
N ALA A 5 -4.91 -0.23 7.73
CA ALA A 5 -4.37 -1.07 6.67
C ALA A 5 -4.72 -0.43 5.34
N TYR A 6 -3.72 -0.10 4.53
CA TYR A 6 -3.87 0.60 3.26
C TYR A 6 -3.37 -0.28 2.12
N ILE A 7 -4.28 -0.67 1.24
CA ILE A 7 -4.01 -1.62 0.16
C ILE A 7 -3.90 -0.87 -1.15
N VAL A 8 -2.78 -1.02 -1.84
CA VAL A 8 -2.49 -0.33 -3.10
C VAL A 8 -1.96 -1.31 -4.14
N PHE A 9 -1.95 -0.90 -5.40
CA PHE A 9 -1.42 -1.70 -6.50
C PHE A 9 -0.78 -0.83 -7.58
N ASN A 10 -1.52 -0.51 -8.66
CA ASN A 10 -0.97 0.08 -9.88
C ASN A 10 -1.76 1.31 -10.37
N ARG A 11 -2.39 2.03 -9.47
CA ARG A 11 -3.25 3.18 -9.81
C ARG A 11 -2.72 4.45 -9.13
N PRO A 12 -1.68 5.09 -9.70
CA PRO A 12 -1.05 6.24 -9.04
C PRO A 12 -2.00 7.40 -8.78
N GLN A 13 -2.84 7.75 -9.75
CA GLN A 13 -3.77 8.87 -9.60
C GLN A 13 -4.80 8.62 -8.51
N HIS A 14 -5.33 7.40 -8.45
CA HIS A 14 -6.25 7.00 -7.37
C HIS A 14 -5.54 7.00 -6.02
N THR A 15 -4.31 6.48 -5.99
CA THR A 15 -3.51 6.42 -4.77
C THR A 15 -3.20 7.83 -4.25
N GLU A 16 -2.89 8.79 -5.12
CA GLU A 16 -2.67 10.17 -4.70
C GLU A 16 -3.88 10.74 -3.95
N LYS A 17 -5.07 10.50 -4.49
CA LYS A 17 -6.31 11.00 -3.90
C LYS A 17 -6.60 10.35 -2.55
N THR A 18 -6.48 9.03 -2.46
CA THR A 18 -6.75 8.30 -1.22
C THR A 18 -5.68 8.56 -0.17
N PHE A 19 -4.43 8.69 -0.57
CA PHE A 19 -3.33 8.99 0.34
C PHE A 19 -3.44 10.39 0.94
N LYS A 20 -3.95 11.36 0.17
CA LYS A 20 -4.23 12.70 0.67
C LYS A 20 -5.25 12.66 1.80
N VAL A 21 -6.33 11.90 1.64
CA VAL A 21 -7.34 11.72 2.69
C VAL A 21 -6.72 11.05 3.91
N LEU A 22 -5.90 10.04 3.68
CA LEU A 22 -5.21 9.32 4.75
C LEU A 22 -4.29 10.27 5.54
N ARG A 23 -3.55 11.13 4.85
CA ARG A 23 -2.69 12.14 5.49
C ARG A 23 -3.50 13.08 6.39
N GLU A 24 -4.67 13.49 5.94
CA GLU A 24 -5.55 14.35 6.75
C GLU A 24 -6.01 13.68 8.04
N GLN A 25 -6.18 12.37 8.04
CA GLN A 25 -6.56 11.59 9.22
C GLN A 25 -5.39 11.38 10.19
N ARG A 26 -4.16 11.48 9.73
CA ARG A 26 -2.93 11.31 10.50
C ARG A 26 -2.95 10.07 11.40
N PRO A 27 -3.13 8.87 10.83
CA PRO A 27 -3.12 7.66 11.65
C PRO A 27 -1.76 7.50 12.34
N SER A 28 -1.78 7.03 13.57
CA SER A 28 -0.56 6.81 14.34
C SER A 28 0.17 5.55 13.93
N GLN A 29 -0.50 4.62 13.25
CA GLN A 29 0.06 3.38 12.76
C GLN A 29 -0.51 3.06 11.37
N LEU A 30 0.36 2.75 10.42
CA LEU A 30 -0.03 2.53 9.03
C LEU A 30 0.63 1.26 8.50
N PHE A 31 -0.19 0.35 7.99
CA PHE A 31 0.26 -0.87 7.34
C PHE A 31 -0.05 -0.76 5.85
N ILE A 32 0.99 -0.62 5.02
CA ILE A 32 0.86 -0.47 3.58
C ILE A 32 1.09 -1.83 2.92
N ILE A 33 0.08 -2.29 2.19
CA ILE A 33 0.10 -3.57 1.49
C ILE A 33 0.06 -3.27 0.00
N ALA A 34 1.15 -3.55 -0.73
CA ALA A 34 1.25 -3.25 -2.15
C ALA A 34 1.45 -4.54 -2.96
N ASP A 35 0.57 -4.77 -3.93
CA ASP A 35 0.74 -5.88 -4.86
C ASP A 35 1.82 -5.56 -5.90
N GLY A 36 2.36 -6.58 -6.53
CA GLY A 36 3.40 -6.46 -7.54
C GLY A 36 2.87 -6.42 -8.96
N PRO A 37 3.73 -6.10 -9.93
CA PRO A 37 3.34 -6.01 -11.34
C PRO A 37 2.99 -7.37 -11.92
N ARG A 38 1.99 -7.38 -12.81
CA ARG A 38 1.54 -8.59 -13.50
C ARG A 38 2.45 -8.88 -14.70
N VAL A 39 2.69 -10.17 -14.94
CA VAL A 39 3.41 -10.62 -16.14
C VAL A 39 2.57 -10.29 -17.38
N GLY A 40 3.21 -9.82 -18.44
CA GLY A 40 2.52 -9.47 -19.69
C GLY A 40 1.80 -8.14 -19.69
N HIS A 41 1.96 -7.33 -18.66
CA HIS A 41 1.40 -5.98 -18.56
C HIS A 41 2.54 -4.96 -18.46
N PRO A 42 3.05 -4.45 -19.59
CA PRO A 42 4.31 -3.70 -19.62
C PRO A 42 4.30 -2.39 -18.83
N THR A 43 3.13 -1.80 -18.57
CA THR A 43 3.02 -0.56 -17.80
C THR A 43 2.89 -0.79 -16.29
N ASP A 44 2.66 -2.03 -15.86
CA ASP A 44 2.43 -2.31 -14.43
C ASP A 44 3.64 -1.98 -13.56
N LYS A 45 4.84 -2.31 -14.01
CA LYS A 45 6.06 -2.07 -13.24
C LYS A 45 6.20 -0.59 -12.90
N ASP A 46 6.08 0.27 -13.88
CA ASP A 46 6.23 1.72 -13.69
C ASP A 46 5.10 2.27 -12.83
N ARG A 47 3.88 1.78 -13.02
CA ARG A 47 2.72 2.21 -12.22
C ARG A 47 2.85 1.77 -10.76
N CYS A 48 3.30 0.54 -10.52
CA CYS A 48 3.55 0.07 -9.17
C CYS A 48 4.64 0.88 -8.49
N MET A 49 5.70 1.22 -9.21
CA MET A 49 6.75 2.08 -8.67
C MET A 49 6.24 3.47 -8.33
N ALA A 50 5.43 4.06 -9.20
CA ALA A 50 4.83 5.37 -8.95
C ALA A 50 3.94 5.36 -7.69
N VAL A 51 3.14 4.30 -7.52
CA VAL A 51 2.32 4.13 -6.32
C VAL A 51 3.20 4.04 -5.06
N ARG A 52 4.28 3.27 -5.13
CA ARG A 52 5.18 3.10 -3.98
C ARG A 52 5.90 4.39 -3.61
N GLU A 53 6.22 5.22 -4.59
CA GLU A 53 6.79 6.55 -4.33
C GLU A 53 5.79 7.46 -3.61
N ILE A 54 4.53 7.43 -4.01
CA ILE A 54 3.47 8.22 -3.37
C ILE A 54 3.36 7.85 -1.89
N VAL A 55 3.25 6.55 -1.58
CA VAL A 55 3.03 6.09 -0.21
C VAL A 55 4.31 6.09 0.64
N ALA A 56 5.46 6.35 0.03
CA ALA A 56 6.71 6.55 0.76
C ALA A 56 6.73 7.89 1.49
N ASP A 57 5.92 8.85 1.07
CA ASP A 57 5.92 10.22 1.58
C ASP A 57 5.00 10.37 2.80
N VAL A 58 5.29 9.61 3.85
CA VAL A 58 4.60 9.76 5.14
C VAL A 58 5.29 10.90 5.92
N ASP A 59 4.65 12.05 5.96
CA ASP A 59 5.20 13.28 6.50
C ASP A 59 4.57 13.70 7.85
N TRP A 60 4.00 12.76 8.56
CA TRP A 60 3.45 12.98 9.91
C TRP A 60 3.97 11.90 10.86
N ALA A 61 3.82 12.11 12.15
CA ALA A 61 4.25 11.14 13.16
C ALA A 61 3.43 9.85 13.03
N CYS A 62 4.06 8.79 12.55
CA CYS A 62 3.39 7.54 12.22
C CYS A 62 4.37 6.37 12.27
N ASP A 63 3.93 5.27 12.84
CA ASP A 63 4.64 4.00 12.78
C ASP A 63 4.22 3.27 11.50
N VAL A 64 5.12 3.18 10.54
CA VAL A 64 4.82 2.68 9.18
C VAL A 64 5.42 1.30 8.96
N HIS A 65 4.57 0.36 8.55
CA HIS A 65 4.96 -0.99 8.18
C HIS A 65 4.58 -1.24 6.73
N ARG A 66 5.48 -1.83 5.93
CA ARG A 66 5.29 -2.04 4.49
C ARG A 66 5.46 -3.51 4.12
N LYS A 67 4.48 -4.02 3.36
CA LYS A 67 4.53 -5.37 2.77
C LYS A 67 4.36 -5.23 1.27
N TYR A 68 5.46 -5.29 0.53
CA TYR A 68 5.47 -5.12 -0.92
C TYR A 68 5.77 -6.45 -1.61
N ALA A 69 4.87 -6.88 -2.50
CA ALA A 69 5.06 -8.09 -3.28
C ALA A 69 5.96 -7.83 -4.50
N HIS A 70 6.89 -8.73 -4.80
CA HIS A 70 7.75 -8.65 -5.98
C HIS A 70 6.98 -8.90 -7.28
N SER A 71 6.02 -9.83 -7.23
CA SER A 71 5.19 -10.18 -8.38
C SER A 71 3.73 -10.13 -7.97
N ASN A 72 2.84 -10.15 -8.96
CA ASN A 72 1.42 -10.05 -8.71
C ASN A 72 0.88 -11.30 -8.01
N LEU A 73 0.25 -11.09 -6.85
CA LEU A 73 -0.42 -12.14 -6.09
C LEU A 73 -1.89 -12.26 -6.46
N GLY A 74 -2.46 -11.22 -7.07
CA GLY A 74 -3.89 -11.09 -7.29
C GLY A 74 -4.58 -10.46 -6.08
N LEU A 75 -5.71 -9.82 -6.32
CA LEU A 75 -6.40 -9.06 -5.28
C LEU A 75 -6.73 -9.90 -4.05
N LYS A 76 -7.35 -11.06 -4.27
CA LYS A 76 -7.79 -11.93 -3.18
C LYS A 76 -6.63 -12.37 -2.29
N LYS A 77 -5.56 -12.89 -2.89
CA LYS A 77 -4.39 -13.38 -2.15
C LYS A 77 -3.65 -12.23 -1.48
N ASN A 78 -3.47 -11.11 -2.18
CA ASN A 78 -2.77 -9.95 -1.63
C ASN A 78 -3.49 -9.40 -0.40
N VAL A 79 -4.80 -9.28 -0.46
CA VAL A 79 -5.62 -8.81 0.68
C VAL A 79 -5.56 -9.81 1.82
N SER A 80 -5.76 -11.10 1.54
CA SER A 80 -5.75 -12.14 2.56
C SER A 80 -4.41 -12.24 3.29
N ASP A 81 -3.31 -12.33 2.52
CA ASP A 81 -1.97 -12.41 3.09
C ASP A 81 -1.62 -11.10 3.83
N GLY A 82 -2.03 -9.98 3.27
CA GLY A 82 -1.80 -8.67 3.88
C GLY A 82 -2.51 -8.52 5.22
N LEU A 83 -3.76 -8.91 5.31
CA LEU A 83 -4.53 -8.85 6.57
C LEU A 83 -3.96 -9.81 7.62
N ASP A 84 -3.57 -11.02 7.22
CA ASP A 84 -2.89 -11.97 8.11
C ASP A 84 -1.61 -11.35 8.69
N TRP A 85 -0.84 -10.68 7.85
CA TRP A 85 0.37 -9.98 8.26
C TRP A 85 0.06 -8.85 9.24
N VAL A 86 -0.96 -8.03 8.97
CA VAL A 86 -1.36 -6.95 9.87
C VAL A 86 -1.74 -7.50 11.25
N PHE A 87 -2.56 -8.56 11.28
CA PHE A 87 -2.98 -9.17 12.54
C PHE A 87 -1.83 -9.81 13.30
N SER A 88 -0.76 -10.21 12.61
CA SER A 88 0.44 -10.72 13.29
C SER A 88 1.28 -9.61 13.92
N GLN A 89 1.08 -8.35 13.51
CA GLN A 89 1.82 -7.19 14.02
C GLN A 89 1.13 -6.47 15.17
N VAL A 90 -0.16 -6.70 15.34
CA VAL A 90 -0.96 -6.01 16.36
C VAL A 90 -1.50 -6.98 17.47
#